data_75ebd1463b96020107e7a9623e3149d8
#
_entry.id   75ebd1463b96020107e7a9623e3149d8
#
_cell.length_a   1.000
_cell.length_b   1.000
_cell.length_c   1.000
_cell.angle_alpha   90.00
_cell.angle_beta   90.00
_cell.angle_gamma   90.00
#
_symmetry.space_group_name_H-M   'P 1'
#
loop_
_entity.id
_entity.type
_entity.pdbx_description
1 polymer ?
#
loop_
_entity_poly.entity_id
_entity_poly.type
_entity_poly.pdbx_seq_one_letter_code
_entity_poly.pdbx_strand_id
1 'polypeptide(L)'
;MRKHKGKWVVSVKDTYHLGEIDSAVLAYIQKLYDTIKDRKSVGIPMAYVEKQATIQGLDDNYSDDVDLDAAHQLRLRDLEELIWVYTDNEPKIEDYDFHMDFVSGEKKEGSMIVPCTITCTNDAERNRYHEDEKVYWERKLKGYELAGKLWREL
;
A
#
# COMPACT_ATOMS: atom_id res chain seq x y z
N MET A 1 19.19 -7.72 -1.55
CA MET A 1 19.64 -6.34 -1.86
C MET A 1 21.07 -6.15 -1.38
N ARG A 2 21.98 -5.67 -2.20
CA ARG A 2 23.38 -5.39 -1.85
C ARG A 2 23.80 -4.01 -2.34
N LYS A 3 24.77 -3.37 -1.65
CA LYS A 3 25.35 -2.11 -2.08
C LYS A 3 26.53 -2.38 -3.03
N HIS A 4 26.49 -1.85 -4.24
CA HIS A 4 27.58 -1.93 -5.20
C HIS A 4 27.95 -0.53 -5.68
N LYS A 5 29.21 -0.11 -5.53
CA LYS A 5 29.73 1.22 -5.90
C LYS A 5 28.86 2.38 -5.41
N GLY A 6 28.39 2.32 -4.14
CA GLY A 6 27.55 3.35 -3.54
C GLY A 6 26.06 3.31 -3.90
N LYS A 7 25.66 2.53 -4.89
CA LYS A 7 24.26 2.35 -5.29
C LYS A 7 23.68 1.06 -4.71
N TRP A 8 22.42 1.11 -4.31
CA TRP A 8 21.68 -0.09 -3.95
C TRP A 8 21.33 -0.85 -5.22
N VAL A 9 21.80 -2.09 -5.32
CA VAL A 9 21.49 -2.97 -6.45
C VAL A 9 20.53 -4.03 -5.95
N VAL A 10 19.32 -4.01 -6.46
CA VAL A 10 18.40 -5.12 -6.36
C VAL A 10 18.77 -6.08 -7.49
N SER A 11 19.36 -7.21 -7.14
CA SER A 11 19.61 -8.27 -8.11
C SER A 11 18.30 -9.01 -8.32
N VAL A 12 17.60 -8.67 -9.38
CA VAL A 12 16.43 -9.41 -9.86
C VAL A 12 16.94 -10.61 -10.64
N LYS A 13 17.59 -11.55 -9.94
CA LYS A 13 17.81 -12.88 -10.49
C LYS A 13 16.52 -13.63 -10.27
N ASP A 14 15.83 -13.94 -11.32
CA ASP A 14 14.68 -14.84 -11.36
C ASP A 14 13.35 -14.29 -10.78
N THR A 15 13.12 -12.97 -10.81
CA THR A 15 11.83 -12.39 -10.40
C THR A 15 10.78 -12.54 -11.51
N TYR A 16 10.16 -13.69 -11.56
CA TYR A 16 8.95 -13.91 -12.37
C TYR A 16 7.65 -13.64 -11.59
N HIS A 17 7.74 -13.23 -10.31
CA HIS A 17 6.60 -12.99 -9.44
C HIS A 17 6.53 -11.53 -8.96
N LEU A 18 5.38 -10.88 -9.18
CA LEU A 18 5.13 -9.51 -8.73
C LEU A 18 5.36 -9.33 -7.21
N GLY A 19 5.04 -10.37 -6.40
CA GLY A 19 5.25 -10.36 -4.95
C GLY A 19 6.71 -10.22 -4.50
N GLU A 20 7.69 -10.61 -5.33
CA GLU A 20 9.11 -10.39 -5.00
C GLU A 20 9.54 -8.94 -5.24
N ILE A 21 8.92 -8.27 -6.22
CA ILE A 21 9.13 -6.84 -6.48
C ILE A 21 8.59 -6.04 -5.29
N ASP A 22 7.37 -6.33 -4.86
CA ASP A 22 6.74 -5.68 -3.72
C ASP A 22 7.55 -5.86 -2.45
N SER A 23 8.06 -7.07 -2.19
CA SER A 23 8.96 -7.35 -1.05
C SER A 23 10.26 -6.55 -1.11
N ALA A 24 10.85 -6.37 -2.30
CA ALA A 24 12.06 -5.58 -2.48
C ALA A 24 11.80 -4.08 -2.26
N VAL A 25 10.65 -3.58 -2.75
CA VAL A 25 10.19 -2.20 -2.55
C VAL A 25 9.94 -1.96 -1.08
N LEU A 26 9.20 -2.84 -0.41
CA LEU A 26 8.93 -2.77 1.02
C LEU A 26 10.22 -2.69 1.85
N ALA A 27 11.18 -3.59 1.59
CA ALA A 27 12.47 -3.61 2.28
C ALA A 27 13.26 -2.31 2.09
N TYR A 28 13.18 -1.69 0.91
CA TYR A 28 13.80 -0.39 0.64
C TYR A 28 13.13 0.72 1.43
N ILE A 29 11.79 0.79 1.42
CA ILE A 29 11.02 1.83 2.11
C ILE A 29 11.21 1.72 3.62
N GLN A 30 11.15 0.52 4.19
CA GLN A 30 11.42 0.28 5.62
C GLN A 30 12.82 0.74 6.02
N LYS A 31 13.82 0.42 5.21
CA LYS A 31 15.20 0.86 5.48
C LYS A 31 15.34 2.38 5.39
N LEU A 32 14.67 3.02 4.43
CA LEU A 32 14.64 4.47 4.32
C LEU A 32 14.01 5.08 5.57
N TYR A 33 12.82 4.61 5.96
CA TYR A 33 12.10 5.03 7.15
C TYR A 33 12.98 4.91 8.41
N ASP A 34 13.58 3.73 8.65
CA ASP A 34 14.46 3.49 9.79
C ASP A 34 15.72 4.36 9.81
N THR A 35 16.18 4.77 8.62
CA THR A 35 17.35 5.63 8.51
C THR A 35 17.04 7.07 8.87
N ILE A 36 15.82 7.55 8.61
CA ILE A 36 15.46 8.97 8.74
C ILE A 36 14.58 9.28 9.96
N LYS A 37 13.85 8.30 10.54
CA LYS A 37 12.88 8.51 11.63
C LYS A 37 13.45 9.24 12.84
N ASP A 38 14.73 8.96 13.17
CA ASP A 38 15.43 9.55 14.32
C ASP A 38 16.27 10.78 13.92
N ARG A 39 16.26 11.18 12.64
CA ARG A 39 17.03 12.31 12.13
C ARG A 39 16.15 13.55 12.10
N LYS A 40 16.49 14.54 12.90
CA LYS A 40 15.83 15.85 12.84
C LYS A 40 16.11 16.48 11.46
N SER A 41 15.07 16.78 10.73
CA SER A 41 14.97 17.69 9.58
C SER A 41 16.14 17.77 8.56
N VAL A 42 17.07 16.83 8.53
CA VAL A 42 18.21 16.82 7.60
C VAL A 42 17.87 16.03 6.35
N GLY A 43 18.02 16.66 5.18
CA GLY A 43 17.83 16.02 3.87
C GLY A 43 16.35 15.75 3.55
N ILE A 44 15.48 16.67 3.93
CA ILE A 44 14.06 16.63 3.55
C ILE A 44 13.96 16.99 2.06
N PRO A 45 13.29 16.18 1.22
CA PRO A 45 13.02 16.55 -0.17
C PRO A 45 12.20 17.85 -0.23
N MET A 46 12.52 18.70 -1.22
CA MET A 46 11.89 20.02 -1.37
C MET A 46 10.37 19.94 -1.47
N ALA A 47 9.83 18.91 -2.10
CA ALA A 47 8.40 18.69 -2.19
C ALA A 47 7.66 18.66 -0.82
N TYR A 48 8.32 18.14 0.24
CA TYR A 48 7.74 18.16 1.58
C TYR A 48 7.83 19.53 2.25
N VAL A 49 8.88 20.28 1.93
CA VAL A 49 9.05 21.67 2.39
C VAL A 49 7.95 22.53 1.76
N GLU A 50 7.74 22.43 0.45
CA GLU A 50 6.70 23.13 -0.29
C GLU A 50 5.29 22.75 0.19
N LYS A 51 5.04 21.46 0.42
CA LYS A 51 3.78 20.96 0.98
C LYS A 51 3.51 21.57 2.36
N GLN A 52 4.54 21.64 3.22
CA GLN A 52 4.42 22.22 4.55
C GLN A 52 4.23 23.74 4.50
N ALA A 53 4.95 24.43 3.63
CA ALA A 53 4.76 25.86 3.40
C ALA A 53 3.32 26.18 2.98
N THR A 54 2.75 25.39 2.07
CA THR A 54 1.35 25.50 1.66
C THR A 54 0.39 25.30 2.84
N ILE A 55 0.64 24.30 3.70
CA ILE A 55 -0.18 24.06 4.91
C ILE A 55 -0.12 25.24 5.88
N GLN A 56 1.05 25.87 6.00
CA GLN A 56 1.25 27.06 6.85
C GLN A 56 0.71 28.35 6.22
N GLY A 57 0.32 28.34 4.94
CA GLY A 57 -0.15 29.53 4.21
C GLY A 57 0.95 30.54 3.91
N LEU A 58 2.20 30.05 3.73
CA LEU A 58 3.36 30.89 3.40
C LEU A 58 3.41 31.20 1.90
N ASP A 59 3.91 32.39 1.56
CA ASP A 59 4.14 32.80 0.18
C ASP A 59 5.38 32.13 -0.42
N ASP A 60 5.59 32.27 -1.75
CA ASP A 60 6.67 31.59 -2.51
C ASP A 60 8.11 31.89 -2.03
N ASN A 61 8.32 32.84 -1.11
CA ASN A 61 9.62 33.19 -0.53
C ASN A 61 9.82 32.65 0.90
N TYR A 62 9.31 31.49 1.21
CA TYR A 62 9.18 30.90 2.54
C TYR A 62 10.44 30.26 3.16
N SER A 63 11.63 30.41 2.60
CA SER A 63 12.80 29.57 2.92
C SER A 63 13.16 29.44 4.41
N ASP A 64 12.88 30.48 5.22
CA ASP A 64 13.30 30.53 6.63
C ASP A 64 12.16 30.29 7.63
N ASP A 65 10.90 30.33 7.16
CA ASP A 65 9.70 30.28 8.03
C ASP A 65 9.00 28.90 8.04
N VAL A 66 9.47 27.97 7.19
CA VAL A 66 8.85 26.64 7.12
C VAL A 66 9.25 25.79 8.31
N ASP A 67 8.25 25.20 8.97
CA ASP A 67 8.46 24.19 10.00
C ASP A 67 9.01 22.88 9.38
N LEU A 68 10.33 22.75 9.40
CA LEU A 68 11.03 21.60 8.84
C LEU A 68 10.76 20.31 9.63
N ASP A 69 10.49 20.39 10.92
CA ASP A 69 10.13 19.21 11.72
C ASP A 69 8.75 18.71 11.29
N ALA A 70 7.79 19.60 11.05
CA ALA A 70 6.49 19.24 10.50
C ALA A 70 6.58 18.67 9.06
N ALA A 71 7.42 19.24 8.20
CA ALA A 71 7.70 18.71 6.87
C ALA A 71 8.31 17.29 6.93
N HIS A 72 9.20 17.05 7.89
CA HIS A 72 9.76 15.74 8.14
C HIS A 72 8.69 14.73 8.60
N GLN A 73 7.78 15.13 9.47
CA GLN A 73 6.66 14.29 9.91
C GLN A 73 5.71 13.93 8.75
N LEU A 74 5.47 14.86 7.81
CA LEU A 74 4.71 14.53 6.60
C LEU A 74 5.40 13.43 5.78
N ARG A 75 6.71 13.51 5.62
CA ARG A 75 7.50 12.47 4.93
C ARG A 75 7.41 11.11 5.64
N LEU A 76 7.53 11.09 6.96
CA LEU A 76 7.43 9.85 7.73
C LEU A 76 6.06 9.21 7.57
N ARG A 77 4.97 9.98 7.62
CA ARG A 77 3.60 9.49 7.39
C ARG A 77 3.43 8.88 6.00
N ASP A 78 3.95 9.54 4.97
CA ASP A 78 3.88 9.04 3.60
C ASP A 78 4.66 7.71 3.46
N LEU A 79 5.81 7.56 4.13
CA LEU A 79 6.57 6.31 4.16
C LEU A 79 5.86 5.21 4.96
N GLU A 80 5.22 5.53 6.08
CA GLU A 80 4.40 4.59 6.87
C GLU A 80 3.21 4.07 6.04
N GLU A 81 2.55 4.95 5.29
CA GLU A 81 1.48 4.54 4.39
C GLU A 81 1.99 3.62 3.27
N LEU A 82 3.16 3.90 2.70
CA LEU A 82 3.79 3.02 1.72
C LEU A 82 4.18 1.65 2.31
N ILE A 83 4.71 1.63 3.54
CA ILE A 83 5.01 0.37 4.23
C ILE A 83 3.72 -0.44 4.37
N TRP A 84 2.62 0.19 4.78
CA TRP A 84 1.34 -0.48 4.89
C TRP A 84 0.86 -1.05 3.54
N VAL A 85 0.98 -0.27 2.45
CA VAL A 85 0.55 -0.67 1.09
C VAL A 85 1.28 -1.91 0.58
N TYR A 86 2.59 -1.99 0.84
CA TYR A 86 3.42 -3.11 0.39
C TYR A 86 3.49 -4.26 1.40
N THR A 87 2.84 -4.14 2.56
CA THR A 87 2.67 -5.24 3.51
C THR A 87 1.41 -6.03 3.14
N ASP A 88 1.43 -7.33 3.41
CA ASP A 88 0.26 -8.19 3.23
C ASP A 88 -0.74 -7.95 4.38
N ASN A 89 -1.70 -7.07 4.14
CA ASN A 89 -2.77 -6.70 5.08
C ASN A 89 -4.16 -7.02 4.51
N GLU A 90 -4.24 -7.85 3.47
CA GLU A 90 -5.50 -8.22 2.84
C GLU A 90 -6.39 -8.99 3.83
N PRO A 91 -7.68 -8.61 3.95
CA PRO A 91 -8.63 -9.39 4.74
C PRO A 91 -8.70 -10.83 4.24
N LYS A 92 -8.53 -11.78 5.14
CA LYS A 92 -8.56 -13.21 4.79
C LYS A 92 -9.92 -13.77 5.09
N ILE A 93 -10.48 -14.50 4.14
CA ILE A 93 -11.82 -15.08 4.28
C ILE A 93 -11.94 -16.00 5.50
N GLU A 94 -10.81 -16.60 5.92
CA GLU A 94 -10.72 -17.47 7.09
C GLU A 94 -10.94 -16.73 8.42
N ASP A 95 -10.81 -15.38 8.43
CA ASP A 95 -11.02 -14.55 9.62
C ASP A 95 -12.51 -14.22 9.87
N TYR A 96 -13.39 -14.69 8.96
CA TYR A 96 -14.83 -14.43 9.01
C TYR A 96 -15.61 -15.74 9.12
N ASP A 97 -16.65 -15.72 9.94
CA ASP A 97 -17.48 -16.91 10.22
C ASP A 97 -18.61 -17.05 9.18
N PHE A 98 -18.22 -17.35 7.93
CA PHE A 98 -19.18 -17.72 6.89
C PHE A 98 -18.59 -18.74 5.90
N HIS A 99 -19.46 -19.53 5.30
CA HIS A 99 -19.12 -20.48 4.25
C HIS A 99 -20.04 -20.28 3.05
N MET A 100 -19.52 -20.55 1.88
CA MET A 100 -20.27 -20.56 0.62
C MET A 100 -20.50 -22.02 0.22
N ASP A 101 -21.76 -22.46 0.26
CA ASP A 101 -22.15 -23.79 -0.19
C ASP A 101 -22.59 -23.75 -1.64
N PHE A 102 -22.00 -24.63 -2.44
CA PHE A 102 -22.29 -24.78 -3.86
C PHE A 102 -23.10 -26.06 -4.07
N VAL A 103 -24.39 -25.90 -4.36
CA VAL A 103 -25.27 -27.02 -4.65
C VAL A 103 -25.49 -27.10 -6.16
N SER A 104 -24.94 -28.13 -6.77
CA SER A 104 -25.19 -28.42 -8.19
C SER A 104 -26.59 -28.94 -8.39
N GLY A 105 -27.36 -28.30 -9.25
CA GLY A 105 -28.66 -28.79 -9.68
C GLY A 105 -28.57 -29.93 -10.69
N GLU A 106 -29.73 -30.45 -11.10
CA GLU A 106 -29.80 -31.49 -12.10
C GLU A 106 -29.44 -30.98 -13.50
N LYS A 107 -28.54 -31.69 -14.19
CA LYS A 107 -28.19 -31.41 -15.57
C LYS A 107 -29.37 -31.70 -16.48
N LYS A 108 -29.86 -30.69 -17.20
CA LYS A 108 -30.89 -30.93 -18.23
C LYS A 108 -30.29 -31.68 -19.42
N GLU A 109 -31.07 -32.64 -19.96
CA GLU A 109 -30.68 -33.42 -21.12
C GLU A 109 -30.36 -32.48 -22.31
N GLY A 110 -29.20 -32.68 -22.95
CA GLY A 110 -28.70 -31.82 -24.03
C GLY A 110 -28.05 -30.49 -23.61
N SER A 111 -28.01 -30.15 -22.34
CA SER A 111 -27.31 -28.97 -21.84
C SER A 111 -25.88 -29.26 -21.42
N MET A 112 -24.94 -28.37 -21.78
CA MET A 112 -23.56 -28.40 -21.26
C MET A 112 -23.43 -27.67 -19.94
N ILE A 113 -24.50 -26.94 -19.48
CA ILE A 113 -24.49 -26.15 -18.28
C ILE A 113 -25.24 -26.90 -17.18
N VAL A 114 -24.60 -27.08 -16.03
CA VAL A 114 -25.21 -27.56 -14.80
C VAL A 114 -25.58 -26.32 -13.97
N PRO A 115 -26.86 -26.11 -13.62
CA PRO A 115 -27.23 -25.00 -12.75
C PRO A 115 -26.58 -25.22 -11.38
N CYS A 116 -26.08 -24.14 -10.79
CA CYS A 116 -25.50 -24.14 -9.44
C CYS A 116 -26.20 -23.10 -8.60
N THR A 117 -26.65 -23.51 -7.42
CA THR A 117 -27.16 -22.58 -6.40
C THR A 117 -26.06 -22.34 -5.39
N ILE A 118 -25.79 -21.08 -5.11
CA ILE A 118 -24.80 -20.66 -4.12
C ILE A 118 -25.58 -20.12 -2.92
N THR A 119 -25.34 -20.70 -1.75
CA THR A 119 -25.90 -20.23 -0.49
C THR A 119 -24.79 -19.84 0.47
N CYS A 120 -25.03 -18.82 1.26
CA CYS A 120 -24.10 -18.35 2.29
C CYS A 120 -24.66 -18.72 3.67
N THR A 121 -23.83 -19.27 4.55
CA THR A 121 -24.25 -19.67 5.89
C THR A 121 -24.47 -18.46 6.81
N ASN A 122 -23.78 -17.35 6.58
CA ASN A 122 -23.89 -16.13 7.38
C ASN A 122 -23.70 -14.88 6.51
N ASP A 123 -24.80 -14.31 6.04
CA ASP A 123 -24.79 -13.14 5.19
C ASP A 123 -24.21 -11.88 5.87
N ALA A 124 -24.35 -11.76 7.19
CA ALA A 124 -23.81 -10.61 7.93
C ALA A 124 -22.28 -10.61 7.92
N GLU A 125 -21.66 -11.75 8.20
CA GLU A 125 -20.20 -11.89 8.18
C GLU A 125 -19.64 -11.80 6.74
N ARG A 126 -20.33 -12.34 5.75
CA ARG A 126 -19.97 -12.14 4.35
C ARG A 126 -19.98 -10.67 3.95
N ASN A 127 -21.03 -9.93 4.34
CA ASN A 127 -21.12 -8.51 4.01
C ASN A 127 -20.04 -7.69 4.73
N ARG A 128 -19.70 -8.06 5.98
CA ARG A 128 -18.58 -7.47 6.72
C ARG A 128 -17.25 -7.72 5.99
N TYR A 129 -16.99 -8.95 5.55
CA TYR A 129 -15.80 -9.26 4.75
C TYR A 129 -15.70 -8.37 3.51
N HIS A 130 -16.78 -8.24 2.74
CA HIS A 130 -16.79 -7.42 1.53
C HIS A 130 -16.59 -5.92 1.81
N GLU A 131 -17.09 -5.41 2.93
CA GLU A 131 -16.85 -4.02 3.30
C GLU A 131 -15.39 -3.80 3.72
N ASP A 132 -14.82 -4.70 4.50
CA ASP A 132 -13.40 -4.66 4.89
C ASP A 132 -12.48 -4.80 3.67
N GLU A 133 -12.80 -5.71 2.73
CA GLU A 133 -12.11 -5.88 1.47
C GLU A 133 -12.15 -4.58 0.63
N LYS A 134 -13.32 -3.95 0.53
CA LYS A 134 -13.48 -2.68 -0.19
C LYS A 134 -12.64 -1.56 0.42
N VAL A 135 -12.69 -1.40 1.76
CA VAL A 135 -11.87 -0.40 2.49
C VAL A 135 -10.38 -0.65 2.27
N TYR A 136 -9.95 -1.92 2.31
CA TYR A 136 -8.58 -2.33 2.02
C TYR A 136 -8.14 -1.90 0.62
N TRP A 137 -8.92 -2.22 -0.42
CA TRP A 137 -8.57 -1.89 -1.79
C TRP A 137 -8.59 -0.39 -2.07
N GLU A 138 -9.54 0.37 -1.49
CA GLU A 138 -9.57 1.83 -1.59
C GLU A 138 -8.30 2.46 -1.00
N ARG A 139 -7.85 1.98 0.15
CA ARG A 139 -6.60 2.45 0.78
C ARG A 139 -5.38 2.04 -0.03
N LYS A 140 -5.35 0.81 -0.53
CA LYS A 140 -4.22 0.29 -1.34
C LYS A 140 -4.06 1.07 -2.64
N LEU A 141 -5.16 1.39 -3.33
CA LEU A 141 -5.13 2.23 -4.54
C LEU A 141 -4.58 3.63 -4.27
N LYS A 142 -5.03 4.29 -3.20
CA LYS A 142 -4.49 5.60 -2.79
C LYS A 142 -2.98 5.54 -2.49
N GLY A 143 -2.54 4.47 -1.87
CA GLY A 143 -1.12 4.27 -1.58
C GLY A 143 -0.29 4.01 -2.84
N TYR A 144 -0.80 3.30 -3.84
CA TYR A 144 -0.13 3.19 -5.14
C TYR A 144 -0.04 4.52 -5.89
N GLU A 145 -1.06 5.38 -5.79
CA GLU A 145 -0.99 6.75 -6.32
C GLU A 145 0.09 7.57 -5.61
N LEU A 146 0.19 7.44 -4.28
CA LEU A 146 1.24 8.07 -3.48
C LEU A 146 2.62 7.56 -3.90
N ALA A 147 2.79 6.24 -4.05
CA ALA A 147 4.03 5.63 -4.55
C ALA A 147 4.43 6.22 -5.91
N GLY A 148 3.48 6.32 -6.85
CA GLY A 148 3.71 6.89 -8.17
C GLY A 148 4.14 8.35 -8.16
N LYS A 149 3.70 9.15 -7.17
CA LYS A 149 4.16 10.53 -6.97
C LYS A 149 5.58 10.55 -6.41
N LEU A 150 5.83 9.81 -5.34
CA LEU A 150 7.13 9.79 -4.66
C LEU A 150 8.27 9.26 -5.55
N TRP A 151 8.01 8.29 -6.43
CA TRP A 151 9.01 7.79 -7.39
C TRP A 151 9.47 8.84 -8.40
N ARG A 152 8.70 9.89 -8.64
CA ARG A 152 9.10 11.01 -9.53
C ARG A 152 9.93 12.05 -8.81
N GLU A 153 9.89 12.08 -7.49
CA GLU A 153 10.54 13.06 -6.62
C GLU A 153 11.83 12.52 -5.98
N LEU A 154 12.07 11.20 -6.10
CA LEU A 154 13.30 10.51 -5.66
C LEU A 154 14.33 10.39 -6.80
#